data_6ebd49d23697f63af0019655a1ff5a36
#
_entry.id   6ebd49d23697f63af0019655a1ff5a36
#
_cell.length_a   1.000
_cell.length_b   1.000
_cell.length_c   1.000
_cell.angle_alpha   90.00
_cell.angle_beta   90.00
_cell.angle_gamma   90.00
#
_symmetry.space_group_name_H-M   'P 1'
#
loop_
_entity.id
_entity.type
_entity.pdbx_description
1 polymer ?
#
loop_
_entity_poly.entity_id
_entity_poly.type
_entity_poly.pdbx_seq_one_letter_code
_entity_poly.pdbx_strand_id
1 'polypeptide(L)'
;MEKYFTKVEKLKKMIASYAESDIVVAFSGGADSSLILKMTCEAAERTRHTVYGIFLHTMLHPVGEAESAGKIADEVGAVFKILEIDELKEADIEYNPQDRCYRCKKYLFQSVLKEAEKLHADIVMEGTNQDDLMVYRPGIRAVKELGIISPLAAAELTKKEVRRLAAEYGLSVSNKPASPCLATRFPYGTKLSGDAIRSVERGE
;
A
#
# COMPACT_ATOMS: atom_id res chain seq x y z
N MET A 1 -13.47 22.79 -8.39
CA MET A 1 -14.29 21.57 -8.56
C MET A 1 -13.97 20.84 -9.86
N GLU A 2 -13.96 21.50 -10.98
CA GLU A 2 -13.68 20.91 -12.31
C GLU A 2 -12.36 20.12 -12.37
N LYS A 3 -11.27 20.67 -11.82
CA LYS A 3 -9.96 20.00 -11.78
C LYS A 3 -9.98 18.67 -10.97
N TYR A 4 -10.76 18.58 -9.90
CA TYR A 4 -10.90 17.32 -9.12
C TYR A 4 -11.60 16.24 -9.95
N PHE A 5 -12.73 16.56 -10.57
CA PHE A 5 -13.46 15.59 -11.40
C PHE A 5 -12.62 15.08 -12.58
N THR A 6 -11.83 15.96 -13.21
CA THR A 6 -10.91 15.56 -14.29
C THR A 6 -9.87 14.53 -13.81
N LYS A 7 -9.31 14.73 -12.60
CA LYS A 7 -8.37 13.77 -12.00
C LYS A 7 -9.04 12.43 -11.67
N VAL A 8 -10.25 12.47 -11.12
CA VAL A 8 -11.02 11.26 -10.79
C VAL A 8 -11.35 10.47 -12.05
N GLU A 9 -11.78 11.13 -13.12
CA GLU A 9 -12.04 10.46 -14.40
C GLU A 9 -10.75 9.88 -15.04
N LYS A 10 -9.61 10.57 -14.90
CA LYS A 10 -8.31 10.05 -15.30
C LYS A 10 -7.97 8.77 -14.53
N LEU A 11 -8.17 8.77 -13.20
CA LEU A 11 -7.95 7.60 -12.35
C LEU A 11 -8.84 6.42 -12.76
N LYS A 12 -10.14 6.66 -12.94
CA LYS A 12 -11.11 5.62 -13.36
C LYS A 12 -10.71 4.98 -14.69
N LYS A 13 -10.39 5.79 -15.70
CA LYS A 13 -9.96 5.31 -17.02
C LYS A 13 -8.68 4.48 -16.93
N MET A 14 -7.72 4.92 -16.12
CA MET A 14 -6.47 4.20 -15.92
C MET A 14 -6.71 2.83 -15.25
N ILE A 15 -7.48 2.79 -14.15
CA ILE A 15 -7.80 1.54 -13.46
C ILE A 15 -8.57 0.60 -14.41
N ALA A 16 -9.56 1.12 -15.14
CA ALA A 16 -10.31 0.31 -16.10
C ALA A 16 -9.43 -0.31 -17.20
N SER A 17 -8.40 0.41 -17.67
CA SER A 17 -7.46 -0.13 -18.67
C SER A 17 -6.58 -1.25 -18.14
N TYR A 18 -6.33 -1.29 -16.82
CA TYR A 18 -5.59 -2.38 -16.19
C TYR A 18 -6.47 -3.58 -15.81
N ALA A 19 -7.76 -3.37 -15.61
CA ALA A 19 -8.70 -4.42 -15.19
C ALA A 19 -9.06 -5.44 -16.29
N GLU A 20 -8.33 -5.44 -17.39
CA GLU A 20 -8.37 -6.46 -18.45
C GLU A 20 -7.49 -7.68 -18.14
N SER A 21 -6.91 -7.75 -16.95
CA SER A 21 -6.11 -8.87 -16.43
C SER A 21 -6.27 -8.98 -14.92
N ASP A 22 -5.77 -10.07 -14.33
CA ASP A 22 -5.70 -10.21 -12.89
C ASP A 22 -4.72 -9.19 -12.28
N ILE A 23 -5.09 -8.59 -11.17
CA ILE A 23 -4.37 -7.46 -10.56
C ILE A 23 -4.02 -7.77 -9.12
N VAL A 24 -2.80 -7.40 -8.72
CA VAL A 24 -2.38 -7.32 -7.32
C VAL A 24 -2.35 -5.87 -6.87
N VAL A 25 -2.98 -5.59 -5.74
CA VAL A 25 -2.85 -4.32 -5.02
C VAL A 25 -2.04 -4.56 -3.74
N ALA A 26 -0.88 -3.92 -3.61
CA ALA A 26 -0.15 -3.89 -2.35
C ALA A 26 -0.96 -3.08 -1.33
N PHE A 27 -1.57 -3.79 -0.39
CA PHE A 27 -2.67 -3.31 0.42
C PHE A 27 -2.29 -3.18 1.88
N SER A 28 -2.36 -1.98 2.44
CA SER A 28 -2.02 -1.70 3.85
C SER A 28 -3.23 -1.47 4.75
N GLY A 29 -4.46 -1.52 4.22
CA GLY A 29 -5.66 -1.15 4.97
C GLY A 29 -5.76 0.35 5.31
N GLY A 30 -4.92 1.20 4.72
CA GLY A 30 -5.03 2.66 4.80
C GLY A 30 -5.92 3.22 3.68
N ALA A 31 -6.37 4.48 3.82
CA ALA A 31 -7.31 5.11 2.89
C ALA A 31 -6.88 5.04 1.41
N ASP A 32 -5.59 5.26 1.12
CA ASP A 32 -5.07 5.29 -0.25
C ASP A 32 -5.15 3.91 -0.91
N SER A 33 -4.58 2.89 -0.27
CA SER A 33 -4.57 1.52 -0.82
C SER A 33 -5.98 0.90 -0.85
N SER A 34 -6.84 1.24 0.12
CA SER A 34 -8.24 0.79 0.14
C SER A 34 -9.06 1.39 -1.00
N LEU A 35 -8.82 2.66 -1.32
CA LEU A 35 -9.46 3.31 -2.47
C LEU A 35 -9.06 2.64 -3.79
N ILE A 36 -7.75 2.38 -3.99
CA ILE A 36 -7.28 1.66 -5.17
C ILE A 36 -7.90 0.27 -5.24
N LEU A 37 -7.89 -0.48 -4.12
CA LEU A 37 -8.46 -1.83 -4.07
C LEU A 37 -9.94 -1.81 -4.45
N LYS A 38 -10.75 -0.92 -3.85
CA LYS A 38 -12.18 -0.77 -4.15
C LYS A 38 -12.44 -0.46 -5.62
N MET A 39 -11.77 0.57 -6.15
CA MET A 39 -11.96 0.98 -7.55
C MET A 39 -11.53 -0.11 -8.53
N THR A 40 -10.48 -0.85 -8.20
CA THR A 40 -9.98 -1.96 -9.02
C THR A 40 -10.97 -3.13 -9.01
N CYS A 41 -11.54 -3.49 -7.84
CA CYS A 41 -12.57 -4.53 -7.76
C CYS A 41 -13.79 -4.16 -8.60
N GLU A 42 -14.31 -2.94 -8.50
CA GLU A 42 -15.46 -2.48 -9.31
C GLU A 42 -15.18 -2.50 -10.82
N ALA A 43 -13.94 -2.18 -11.22
CA ALA A 43 -13.57 -2.26 -12.63
C ALA A 43 -13.46 -3.71 -13.11
N ALA A 44 -12.88 -4.60 -12.30
CA ALA A 44 -12.68 -6.02 -12.61
C ALA A 44 -13.98 -6.83 -12.63
N GLU A 45 -15.04 -6.41 -11.92
CA GLU A 45 -16.36 -7.05 -12.01
C GLU A 45 -16.87 -7.16 -13.46
N ARG A 46 -16.56 -6.16 -14.30
CA ARG A 46 -17.01 -6.10 -15.71
C ARG A 46 -16.22 -7.05 -16.61
N THR A 47 -14.97 -7.32 -16.25
CA THR A 47 -14.05 -8.15 -17.04
C THR A 47 -13.91 -9.57 -16.49
N ARG A 48 -14.45 -9.83 -15.30
CA ARG A 48 -14.38 -11.10 -14.55
C ARG A 48 -12.95 -11.51 -14.18
N HIS A 49 -12.04 -10.52 -14.04
CA HIS A 49 -10.70 -10.76 -13.55
C HIS A 49 -10.65 -10.69 -12.02
N THR A 50 -9.65 -11.35 -11.45
CA THR A 50 -9.46 -11.40 -9.99
C THR A 50 -8.62 -10.24 -9.51
N VAL A 51 -9.02 -9.64 -8.39
CA VAL A 51 -8.23 -8.61 -7.70
C VAL A 51 -7.75 -9.17 -6.37
N TYR A 52 -6.44 -9.19 -6.20
CA TYR A 52 -5.78 -9.65 -4.97
C TYR A 52 -5.33 -8.44 -4.15
N GLY A 53 -5.83 -8.33 -2.92
CA GLY A 53 -5.31 -7.41 -1.91
C GLY A 53 -4.21 -8.08 -1.10
N ILE A 54 -2.94 -7.81 -1.38
CA ILE A 54 -1.81 -8.41 -0.66
C ILE A 54 -1.38 -7.51 0.49
N PHE A 55 -1.61 -7.98 1.72
CA PHE A 55 -1.15 -7.35 2.95
C PHE A 55 0.22 -7.90 3.34
N LEU A 56 1.17 -7.00 3.59
CA LEU A 56 2.51 -7.35 4.02
C LEU A 56 2.56 -7.29 5.54
N HIS A 57 2.49 -8.44 6.18
CA HIS A 57 2.59 -8.54 7.64
C HIS A 57 4.04 -8.54 8.06
N THR A 58 4.44 -7.51 8.77
CA THR A 58 5.81 -7.28 9.22
C THR A 58 5.85 -6.84 10.68
N MET A 59 6.97 -7.05 11.33
CA MET A 59 7.18 -6.66 12.74
C MET A 59 7.13 -5.13 12.95
N LEU A 60 7.35 -4.34 11.90
CA LEU A 60 7.37 -2.88 11.97
C LEU A 60 5.99 -2.23 11.82
N HIS A 61 4.95 -3.03 11.62
CA HIS A 61 3.56 -2.57 11.59
C HIS A 61 2.85 -2.88 12.92
N PRO A 62 1.94 -2.01 13.39
CA PRO A 62 1.18 -2.25 14.60
C PRO A 62 0.34 -3.54 14.54
N VAL A 63 0.12 -4.15 15.71
CA VAL A 63 -0.75 -5.32 15.87
C VAL A 63 -2.19 -4.97 15.49
N GLY A 64 -2.91 -5.93 14.90
CA GLY A 64 -4.32 -5.79 14.52
C GLY A 64 -4.56 -5.12 13.15
N GLU A 65 -3.52 -4.57 12.50
CA GLU A 65 -3.70 -3.99 11.16
C GLU A 65 -4.10 -5.03 10.09
N ALA A 66 -3.59 -6.25 10.19
CA ALA A 66 -3.94 -7.34 9.27
C ALA A 66 -5.44 -7.71 9.35
N GLU A 67 -5.98 -7.82 10.57
CA GLU A 67 -7.42 -8.11 10.77
C GLU A 67 -8.29 -6.97 10.22
N SER A 68 -7.90 -5.72 10.51
CA SER A 68 -8.60 -4.54 10.00
C SER A 68 -8.55 -4.47 8.46
N ALA A 69 -7.41 -4.80 7.87
CA ALA A 69 -7.24 -4.85 6.42
C ALA A 69 -8.10 -5.96 5.80
N GLY A 70 -8.14 -7.16 6.41
CA GLY A 70 -8.98 -8.25 5.95
C GLY A 70 -10.45 -7.87 5.86
N LYS A 71 -11.00 -7.23 6.90
CA LYS A 71 -12.39 -6.73 6.89
C LYS A 71 -12.69 -5.78 5.72
N ILE A 72 -11.74 -4.89 5.41
CA ILE A 72 -11.89 -3.97 4.27
C ILE A 72 -11.80 -4.72 2.95
N ALA A 73 -10.89 -5.67 2.82
CA ALA A 73 -10.77 -6.48 1.61
C ALA A 73 -12.05 -7.27 1.32
N ASP A 74 -12.65 -7.87 2.36
CA ASP A 74 -13.94 -8.56 2.28
C ASP A 74 -15.07 -7.59 1.87
N GLU A 75 -15.11 -6.39 2.47
CA GLU A 75 -16.10 -5.34 2.16
C GLU A 75 -16.06 -4.94 0.68
N VAL A 76 -14.88 -4.89 0.07
CA VAL A 76 -14.71 -4.46 -1.33
C VAL A 76 -14.71 -5.61 -2.34
N GLY A 77 -14.76 -6.87 -1.87
CA GLY A 77 -14.82 -8.06 -2.73
C GLY A 77 -13.47 -8.50 -3.29
N ALA A 78 -12.36 -8.13 -2.66
CA ALA A 78 -11.02 -8.54 -3.05
C ALA A 78 -10.63 -9.91 -2.46
N VAL A 79 -9.80 -10.67 -3.18
CA VAL A 79 -9.16 -11.86 -2.61
C VAL A 79 -8.02 -11.42 -1.70
N PHE A 80 -8.21 -11.53 -0.38
CA PHE A 80 -7.23 -11.10 0.59
C PHE A 80 -6.15 -12.14 0.83
N LYS A 81 -4.88 -11.71 0.78
CA LYS A 81 -3.72 -12.53 1.09
C LYS A 81 -2.77 -11.81 2.03
N ILE A 82 -2.22 -12.55 2.99
CA ILE A 82 -1.20 -12.05 3.90
C ILE A 82 0.13 -12.68 3.53
N LEU A 83 1.17 -11.86 3.36
CA LEU A 83 2.54 -12.31 3.24
C LEU A 83 3.27 -11.99 4.54
N GLU A 84 3.69 -13.03 5.26
CA GLU A 84 4.54 -12.92 6.45
C GLU A 84 5.98 -12.62 6.01
N ILE A 85 6.56 -11.52 6.48
CA ILE A 85 7.88 -11.06 6.07
C ILE A 85 8.73 -10.67 7.28
N ASP A 86 9.94 -11.23 7.37
CA ASP A 86 11.00 -10.79 8.28
C ASP A 86 11.86 -9.72 7.58
N GLU A 87 11.33 -8.50 7.52
CA GLU A 87 11.99 -7.40 6.83
C GLU A 87 13.28 -6.94 7.51
N LEU A 88 13.43 -7.15 8.82
CA LEU A 88 14.63 -6.71 9.54
C LEU A 88 15.87 -7.42 9.00
N LYS A 89 15.77 -8.73 8.84
CA LYS A 89 16.84 -9.58 8.38
C LYS A 89 16.97 -9.56 6.86
N GLU A 90 15.84 -9.77 6.18
CA GLU A 90 15.83 -9.99 4.73
C GLU A 90 16.11 -8.72 3.93
N ALA A 91 15.75 -7.55 4.47
CA ALA A 91 16.08 -6.26 3.85
C ALA A 91 17.38 -5.64 4.39
N ASP A 92 18.12 -6.35 5.25
CA ASP A 92 19.35 -5.84 5.89
C ASP A 92 19.15 -4.48 6.57
N ILE A 93 18.11 -4.39 7.43
CA ILE A 93 17.75 -3.16 8.13
C ILE A 93 17.77 -3.29 9.66
N GLU A 94 18.30 -4.39 10.19
CA GLU A 94 18.35 -4.68 11.63
C GLU A 94 19.01 -3.54 12.43
N TYR A 95 20.00 -2.86 11.86
CA TYR A 95 20.69 -1.74 12.49
C TYR A 95 20.18 -0.36 12.05
N ASN A 96 18.91 -0.30 11.60
CA ASN A 96 18.25 0.97 11.29
C ASN A 96 19.09 1.92 10.42
N PRO A 97 19.57 1.51 9.24
CA PRO A 97 20.40 2.35 8.38
C PRO A 97 19.60 3.56 7.84
N GLN A 98 20.30 4.60 7.40
CA GLN A 98 19.66 5.82 6.88
C GLN A 98 18.80 5.56 5.64
N ASP A 99 19.17 4.59 4.82
CA ASP A 99 18.43 4.16 3.63
C ASP A 99 17.40 3.04 3.92
N ARG A 100 17.11 2.76 5.23
CA ARG A 100 16.17 1.73 5.68
C ARG A 100 14.89 1.71 4.87
N CYS A 101 14.25 2.89 4.68
CA CYS A 101 12.95 2.94 4.00
C CYS A 101 13.03 2.49 2.55
N TYR A 102 14.13 2.75 1.86
CA TYR A 102 14.36 2.26 0.50
C TYR A 102 14.59 0.75 0.50
N ARG A 103 15.48 0.22 1.35
CA ARG A 103 15.78 -1.22 1.43
C ARG A 103 14.54 -2.02 1.78
N CYS A 104 13.84 -1.63 2.84
CA CYS A 104 12.59 -2.26 3.28
C CYS A 104 11.57 -2.27 2.13
N LYS A 105 11.24 -1.10 1.57
CA LYS A 105 10.24 -1.00 0.50
C LYS A 105 10.63 -1.83 -0.73
N LYS A 106 11.91 -1.86 -1.09
CA LYS A 106 12.40 -2.67 -2.20
C LYS A 106 12.17 -4.16 -1.97
N TYR A 107 12.56 -4.67 -0.80
CA TYR A 107 12.37 -6.07 -0.44
C TYR A 107 10.89 -6.45 -0.38
N LEU A 108 10.06 -5.63 0.30
CA LEU A 108 8.62 -5.86 0.40
C LEU A 108 7.95 -5.96 -0.97
N PHE A 109 8.26 -5.04 -1.89
CA PHE A 109 7.67 -5.07 -3.23
C PHE A 109 8.23 -6.17 -4.12
N GLN A 110 9.49 -6.57 -3.95
CA GLN A 110 10.01 -7.78 -4.60
C GLN A 110 9.23 -9.03 -4.16
N SER A 111 8.84 -9.10 -2.89
CA SER A 111 8.01 -10.20 -2.37
C SER A 111 6.60 -10.16 -2.95
N VAL A 112 6.01 -8.97 -3.12
CA VAL A 112 4.71 -8.80 -3.81
C VAL A 112 4.79 -9.24 -5.26
N LEU A 113 5.83 -8.85 -5.99
CA LEU A 113 6.03 -9.25 -7.39
C LEU A 113 6.17 -10.76 -7.55
N LYS A 114 6.95 -11.42 -6.68
CA LYS A 114 7.06 -12.89 -6.66
C LYS A 114 5.72 -13.58 -6.40
N GLU A 115 4.89 -13.01 -5.54
CA GLU A 115 3.55 -13.55 -5.29
C GLU A 115 2.61 -13.28 -6.46
N ALA A 116 2.69 -12.11 -7.10
CA ALA A 116 1.94 -11.79 -8.31
C ALA A 116 2.26 -12.77 -9.46
N GLU A 117 3.53 -13.12 -9.66
CA GLU A 117 3.93 -14.16 -10.63
C GLU A 117 3.24 -15.50 -10.37
N LYS A 118 3.17 -15.95 -9.11
CA LYS A 118 2.46 -17.20 -8.73
C LYS A 118 0.96 -17.13 -8.98
N LEU A 119 0.40 -15.93 -8.90
CA LEU A 119 -1.02 -15.66 -9.14
C LEU A 119 -1.34 -15.40 -10.61
N HIS A 120 -0.32 -15.40 -11.48
CA HIS A 120 -0.43 -15.03 -12.90
C HIS A 120 -1.02 -13.61 -13.10
N ALA A 121 -0.73 -12.72 -12.16
CA ALA A 121 -1.15 -11.33 -12.21
C ALA A 121 0.01 -10.43 -12.66
N ASP A 122 -0.08 -9.88 -13.85
CA ASP A 122 0.97 -9.07 -14.46
C ASP A 122 1.01 -7.63 -13.93
N ILE A 123 -0.06 -7.19 -13.30
CA ILE A 123 -0.24 -5.81 -12.83
C ILE A 123 -0.12 -5.75 -11.31
N VAL A 124 0.81 -4.93 -10.83
CA VAL A 124 0.95 -4.62 -9.39
C VAL A 124 0.78 -3.13 -9.16
N MET A 125 -0.16 -2.77 -8.28
CA MET A 125 -0.47 -1.39 -7.91
C MET A 125 -0.21 -1.13 -6.44
N GLU A 126 0.00 0.16 -6.09
CA GLU A 126 0.13 0.62 -4.71
C GLU A 126 -0.47 2.03 -4.53
N GLY A 127 -0.60 2.48 -3.27
CA GLY A 127 -1.38 3.66 -2.88
C GLY A 127 -0.58 4.98 -2.76
N THR A 128 0.60 5.15 -3.38
CA THR A 128 1.30 6.45 -3.38
C THR A 128 0.45 7.52 -4.07
N ASN A 129 0.24 8.64 -3.38
CA ASN A 129 -0.52 9.80 -3.87
C ASN A 129 0.41 10.96 -4.27
N GLN A 130 -0.15 12.08 -4.77
CA GLN A 130 0.62 13.22 -5.24
C GLN A 130 1.47 13.88 -4.15
N ASP A 131 0.94 14.00 -2.91
CA ASP A 131 1.65 14.65 -1.81
C ASP A 131 2.88 13.85 -1.38
N ASP A 132 2.83 12.51 -1.53
CA ASP A 132 3.97 11.64 -1.24
C ASP A 132 5.16 11.91 -2.17
N LEU A 133 4.92 12.37 -3.39
CA LEU A 133 5.98 12.74 -4.35
C LEU A 133 6.64 14.08 -4.02
N MET A 134 6.01 14.92 -3.21
CA MET A 134 6.48 16.26 -2.86
C MET A 134 7.36 16.27 -1.60
N VAL A 135 7.46 15.15 -0.90
CA VAL A 135 8.27 15.01 0.31
C VAL A 135 9.37 13.96 0.12
N TYR A 136 10.43 14.07 0.94
CA TYR A 136 11.50 13.09 0.91
C TYR A 136 11.02 11.72 1.38
N ARG A 137 10.77 10.81 0.45
CA ARG A 137 10.37 9.42 0.70
C ARG A 137 11.24 8.45 -0.09
N PRO A 138 12.36 8.00 0.48
CA PRO A 138 13.29 7.09 -0.22
C PRO A 138 12.65 5.82 -0.78
N GLY A 139 11.60 5.32 -0.14
CA GLY A 139 10.85 4.15 -0.60
C GLY A 139 10.18 4.31 -1.97
N ILE A 140 9.84 5.52 -2.40
CA ILE A 140 9.24 5.78 -3.72
C ILE A 140 10.21 5.42 -4.85
N ARG A 141 11.51 5.58 -4.62
CA ARG A 141 12.54 5.15 -5.57
C ARG A 141 12.42 3.65 -5.86
N ALA A 142 12.23 2.82 -4.82
CA ALA A 142 12.06 1.37 -4.97
C ALA A 142 10.80 1.02 -5.79
N VAL A 143 9.68 1.73 -5.56
CA VAL A 143 8.42 1.55 -6.33
C VAL A 143 8.67 1.76 -7.82
N LYS A 144 9.36 2.86 -8.17
CA LYS A 144 9.69 3.20 -9.56
C LYS A 144 10.65 2.20 -10.20
N GLU A 145 11.72 1.81 -9.49
CA GLU A 145 12.72 0.83 -9.97
C GLU A 145 12.09 -0.53 -10.28
N LEU A 146 11.06 -0.92 -9.52
CA LEU A 146 10.37 -2.21 -9.66
C LEU A 146 9.18 -2.17 -10.63
N GLY A 147 8.89 -1.03 -11.25
CA GLY A 147 7.79 -0.89 -12.19
C GLY A 147 6.39 -0.99 -11.57
N ILE A 148 6.28 -0.80 -10.25
CA ILE A 148 4.99 -0.81 -9.54
C ILE A 148 4.18 0.44 -9.92
N ILE A 149 2.90 0.26 -10.17
CA ILE A 149 2.01 1.33 -10.61
C ILE A 149 1.45 2.08 -9.41
N SER A 150 1.53 3.42 -9.45
CA SER A 150 0.95 4.32 -8.43
C SER A 150 -0.19 5.15 -9.06
N PRO A 151 -1.42 4.61 -9.18
CA PRO A 151 -2.49 5.25 -9.94
C PRO A 151 -2.91 6.61 -9.39
N LEU A 152 -2.92 6.77 -8.04
CA LEU A 152 -3.29 8.04 -7.40
C LEU A 152 -2.28 9.15 -7.74
N ALA A 153 -1.00 8.85 -7.70
CA ALA A 153 0.05 9.78 -8.07
C ALA A 153 0.01 10.12 -9.57
N ALA A 154 -0.20 9.13 -10.43
CA ALA A 154 -0.33 9.31 -11.87
C ALA A 154 -1.57 10.15 -12.24
N ALA A 155 -2.64 10.06 -11.45
CA ALA A 155 -3.82 10.93 -11.58
C ALA A 155 -3.66 12.28 -10.86
N GLU A 156 -2.51 12.54 -10.23
CA GLU A 156 -2.20 13.78 -9.50
C GLU A 156 -3.15 14.07 -8.31
N LEU A 157 -3.73 13.01 -7.71
CA LEU A 157 -4.62 13.14 -6.55
C LEU A 157 -3.81 13.41 -5.28
N THR A 158 -4.13 14.51 -4.60
CA THR A 158 -3.59 14.85 -3.28
C THR A 158 -4.21 13.97 -2.19
N LYS A 159 -3.57 13.88 -1.03
CA LYS A 159 -4.11 13.13 0.12
C LYS A 159 -5.52 13.55 0.51
N LYS A 160 -5.79 14.86 0.46
CA LYS A 160 -7.12 15.42 0.73
C LYS A 160 -8.15 14.94 -0.29
N GLU A 161 -7.79 14.96 -1.57
CA GLU A 161 -8.66 14.49 -2.66
C GLU A 161 -8.90 12.99 -2.58
N VAL A 162 -7.87 12.19 -2.22
CA VAL A 162 -8.00 10.74 -1.99
C VAL A 162 -8.96 10.44 -0.86
N ARG A 163 -8.83 11.09 0.30
CA ARG A 163 -9.76 10.91 1.43
C ARG A 163 -11.20 11.28 1.07
N ARG A 164 -11.38 12.37 0.33
CA ARG A 164 -12.68 12.77 -0.19
C ARG A 164 -13.27 11.67 -1.08
N LEU A 165 -12.50 11.19 -2.05
CA LEU A 165 -12.94 10.14 -2.96
C LEU A 165 -13.23 8.83 -2.22
N ALA A 166 -12.40 8.45 -1.25
CA ALA A 166 -12.64 7.28 -0.39
C ALA A 166 -13.97 7.39 0.39
N ALA A 167 -14.31 8.60 0.88
CA ALA A 167 -15.60 8.86 1.51
C ALA A 167 -16.77 8.79 0.51
N GLU A 168 -16.61 9.32 -0.71
CA GLU A 168 -17.59 9.21 -1.81
C GLU A 168 -17.83 7.74 -2.22
N TYR A 169 -16.82 6.87 -2.09
CA TYR A 169 -16.92 5.41 -2.27
C TYR A 169 -17.41 4.64 -1.03
N GLY A 170 -17.79 5.36 0.04
CA GLY A 170 -18.33 4.76 1.28
C GLY A 170 -17.31 4.01 2.13
N LEU A 171 -16.01 4.16 1.89
CA LEU A 171 -14.98 3.46 2.65
C LEU A 171 -14.87 3.97 4.08
N SER A 172 -15.02 3.06 5.05
CA SER A 172 -14.93 3.34 6.50
C SER A 172 -13.59 3.96 6.92
N VAL A 173 -12.51 3.64 6.17
CA VAL A 173 -11.14 4.11 6.42
C VAL A 173 -10.81 5.47 5.82
N SER A 174 -11.75 6.17 5.21
CA SER A 174 -11.53 7.49 4.59
C SER A 174 -10.86 8.50 5.53
N ASN A 175 -11.17 8.43 6.83
CA ASN A 175 -10.62 9.30 7.87
C ASN A 175 -9.59 8.62 8.78
N LYS A 176 -9.19 7.35 8.48
CA LYS A 176 -8.18 6.64 9.28
C LYS A 176 -6.89 7.46 9.31
N PRO A 177 -6.32 7.74 10.51
CA PRO A 177 -5.02 8.41 10.60
C PRO A 177 -3.92 7.56 9.97
N ALA A 178 -2.84 8.21 9.55
CA ALA A 178 -1.68 7.48 9.07
C ALA A 178 -0.99 6.79 10.26
N SER A 179 -0.66 5.51 10.08
CA SER A 179 0.10 4.71 11.04
C SER A 179 1.56 4.63 10.55
N PRO A 180 2.48 5.43 11.10
CA PRO A 180 3.87 5.39 10.67
C PRO A 180 4.56 4.13 11.17
N CYS A 181 5.50 3.61 10.37
CA CYS A 181 6.33 2.46 10.70
C CYS A 181 7.02 2.64 12.07
N LEU A 182 6.95 1.64 12.96
CA LEU A 182 7.50 1.68 14.31
C LEU A 182 9.02 1.96 14.36
N ALA A 183 9.76 1.59 13.33
CA ALA A 183 11.17 1.90 13.22
C ALA A 183 11.50 3.41 13.20
N THR A 184 10.51 4.27 12.93
CA THR A 184 10.70 5.74 12.99
C THR A 184 10.90 6.27 14.41
N ARG A 185 10.62 5.47 15.45
CA ARG A 185 10.82 5.81 16.87
C ARG A 185 12.25 5.58 17.33
N PHE A 186 13.07 4.95 16.49
CA PHE A 186 14.45 4.60 16.83
C PHE A 186 15.45 5.51 16.08
N PRO A 187 16.52 5.99 16.75
CA PRO A 187 17.61 6.67 16.06
C PRO A 187 18.27 5.78 15.00
N TYR A 188 18.80 6.38 13.95
CA TYR A 188 19.61 5.64 12.98
C TYR A 188 20.83 4.98 13.65
N GLY A 189 21.20 3.81 13.16
CA GLY A 189 22.29 3.01 13.73
C GLY A 189 21.90 2.19 14.97
N THR A 190 20.66 2.32 15.48
CA THR A 190 20.17 1.54 16.62
C THR A 190 19.73 0.14 16.13
N LYS A 191 20.09 -0.89 16.90
CA LYS A 191 19.60 -2.24 16.63
C LYS A 191 18.09 -2.34 16.87
N LEU A 192 17.32 -2.68 15.84
CA LEU A 192 15.90 -2.94 15.91
C LEU A 192 15.71 -4.40 16.37
N SER A 193 15.19 -4.61 17.57
CA SER A 193 14.83 -5.94 18.07
C SER A 193 13.32 -6.05 18.30
N GLY A 194 12.78 -7.26 18.19
CA GLY A 194 11.36 -7.49 18.42
C GLY A 194 10.88 -7.00 19.79
N ASP A 195 11.70 -7.16 20.84
CA ASP A 195 11.35 -6.69 22.20
C ASP A 195 11.30 -5.16 22.28
N ALA A 196 12.27 -4.46 21.66
CA ALA A 196 12.29 -3.01 21.62
C ALA A 196 11.10 -2.45 20.82
N ILE A 197 10.80 -3.03 19.66
CA ILE A 197 9.67 -2.65 18.81
C ILE A 197 8.35 -2.84 19.56
N ARG A 198 8.13 -4.01 20.17
CA ARG A 198 6.93 -4.28 20.99
C ARG A 198 6.81 -3.36 22.20
N SER A 199 7.93 -2.92 22.79
CA SER A 199 7.93 -1.98 23.91
C SER A 199 7.47 -0.59 23.48
N VAL A 200 7.90 -0.13 22.30
CA VAL A 200 7.45 1.14 21.73
C VAL A 200 5.96 1.07 21.39
N GLU A 201 5.51 0.00 20.74
CA GLU A 201 4.11 -0.18 20.39
C GLU A 201 3.18 -0.15 21.61
N ARG A 202 3.57 -0.77 22.73
CA ARG A 202 2.78 -0.73 23.99
C ARG A 202 2.74 0.63 24.66
N GLY A 203 3.67 1.51 24.30
CA GLY A 203 3.74 2.89 24.84
C GLY A 203 2.92 3.90 24.04
N GLU A 204 2.44 3.55 22.86
CA GLU A 204 1.56 4.39 22.01
C GLU A 204 0.08 4.09 22.24
#